data_2f26fd1b5dc74933272bab7c8ea244f4
#
_entry.id   2f26fd1b5dc74933272bab7c8ea244f4
#
_cell.length_a   1.000
_cell.length_b   1.000
_cell.length_c   1.000
_cell.angle_alpha   90.00
_cell.angle_beta   90.00
_cell.angle_gamma   90.00
#
_symmetry.space_group_name_H-M   'P 1'
#
loop_
_entity.id
_entity.type
_entity.pdbx_description
1 polymer ?
#
loop_
_entity_poly.entity_id
_entity_poly.type
_entity_poly.pdbx_seq_one_letter_code
_entity_poly.pdbx_strand_id
1 'polypeptide(L)'
;GTMAREVVLEDLPWITERYPLLVDTTKMIADPQVRNLATVGGNLAHGDPANDHPATMLAYRAEIEITGASGARTVPIDEFFTDFFTTALEHGEILTEIRIPIPPSRSGGCYLKVERKVGDYAAAAVAVQLSLAADGSIEQAGIGLTNVAALPTRAVDAENSLRGQQPSDALFAQAGQLAADASSPADDL
;
A
#
# COMPACT_ATOMS: atom_id res chain seq x y z
N GLY A 1 -13.96 7.23 5.24
CA GLY A 1 -14.18 7.73 3.88
C GLY A 1 -12.93 8.40 3.33
N THR A 2 -12.88 8.61 2.04
CA THR A 2 -11.70 9.07 1.27
C THR A 2 -11.17 10.46 1.67
N MET A 3 -12.02 11.27 2.27
CA MET A 3 -11.66 12.58 2.81
C MET A 3 -11.05 12.52 4.22
N ALA A 4 -10.78 11.31 4.75
CA ALA A 4 -10.02 11.19 5.99
C ALA A 4 -8.62 11.78 5.78
N ARG A 5 -8.24 12.71 6.66
CA ARG A 5 -6.91 13.34 6.61
C ARG A 5 -5.86 12.36 7.11
N GLU A 6 -4.66 12.46 6.58
CA GLU A 6 -3.54 11.61 6.98
C GLU A 6 -3.29 11.65 8.49
N VAL A 7 -3.27 12.84 9.08
CA VAL A 7 -3.04 13.02 10.52
C VAL A 7 -4.03 12.23 11.40
N VAL A 8 -5.26 12.02 10.93
CA VAL A 8 -6.28 11.26 11.68
C VAL A 8 -5.91 9.78 11.79
N LEU A 9 -5.19 9.23 10.81
CA LEU A 9 -4.77 7.84 10.82
C LEU A 9 -3.63 7.56 11.81
N GLU A 10 -2.85 8.59 12.16
CA GLU A 10 -1.71 8.43 13.09
C GLU A 10 -2.18 8.11 14.52
N ASP A 11 -3.30 8.71 14.95
CA ASP A 11 -3.69 8.78 16.36
C ASP A 11 -4.97 8.01 16.71
N LEU A 12 -5.71 7.48 15.73
CA LEU A 12 -6.93 6.72 16.01
C LEU A 12 -6.61 5.36 16.63
N PRO A 13 -6.98 5.10 17.91
CA PRO A 13 -6.56 3.90 18.62
C PRO A 13 -6.93 2.60 17.89
N TRP A 14 -8.12 2.52 17.30
CA TRP A 14 -8.56 1.33 16.59
C TRP A 14 -7.80 1.10 15.27
N ILE A 15 -7.28 2.16 14.63
CA ILE A 15 -6.40 2.03 13.45
C ILE A 15 -5.03 1.53 13.90
N THR A 16 -4.47 2.14 14.93
CA THR A 16 -3.17 1.74 15.49
C THR A 16 -3.17 0.26 15.93
N GLU A 17 -4.27 -0.18 16.51
CA GLU A 17 -4.39 -1.57 16.96
C GLU A 17 -4.56 -2.56 15.80
N ARG A 18 -5.37 -2.22 14.79
CA ARG A 18 -5.78 -3.15 13.73
C ARG A 18 -4.99 -3.04 12.44
N TYR A 19 -4.44 -1.86 12.16
CA TYR A 19 -3.78 -1.54 10.90
C TYR A 19 -2.41 -0.88 11.13
N PRO A 20 -1.48 -1.52 11.87
CA PRO A 20 -0.18 -0.91 12.19
C PRO A 20 0.60 -0.50 10.93
N LEU A 21 0.58 -1.30 9.87
CA LEU A 21 1.19 -0.97 8.58
C LEU A 21 0.65 0.36 8.00
N LEU A 22 -0.66 0.62 8.12
CA LEU A 22 -1.24 1.88 7.64
C LEU A 22 -0.72 3.08 8.43
N VAL A 23 -0.55 2.92 9.76
CA VAL A 23 0.02 3.96 10.63
C VAL A 23 1.49 4.21 10.30
N ASP A 24 2.26 3.15 10.09
CA ASP A 24 3.68 3.26 9.70
C ASP A 24 3.82 4.03 8.38
N THR A 25 3.01 3.68 7.39
CA THR A 25 2.98 4.36 6.10
C THR A 25 2.64 5.84 6.26
N THR A 26 1.56 6.15 6.99
CA THR A 26 1.11 7.52 7.18
C THR A 26 2.18 8.41 7.81
N LYS A 27 2.93 7.90 8.78
CA LYS A 27 4.02 8.64 9.44
C LYS A 27 5.19 8.97 8.51
N MET A 28 5.35 8.23 7.41
CA MET A 28 6.39 8.48 6.41
C MET A 28 5.98 9.48 5.34
N ILE A 29 4.70 9.90 5.29
CA ILE A 29 4.19 10.84 4.30
C ILE A 29 4.57 12.27 4.69
N ALA A 30 5.38 12.90 3.85
CA ALA A 30 5.70 14.33 3.91
C ALA A 30 6.00 14.84 5.35
N ASP A 31 5.43 15.97 5.72
CA ASP A 31 5.54 16.60 7.02
C ASP A 31 4.16 16.74 7.71
N PRO A 32 4.11 17.10 9.00
CA PRO A 32 2.85 17.27 9.72
C PRO A 32 1.91 18.31 9.10
N GLN A 33 2.42 19.33 8.43
CA GLN A 33 1.58 20.38 7.81
C GLN A 33 0.84 19.80 6.60
N VAL A 34 1.55 19.01 5.79
CA VAL A 34 0.96 18.30 4.66
C VAL A 34 -0.06 17.28 5.16
N ARG A 35 0.26 16.44 6.14
CA ARG A 35 -0.65 15.42 6.68
C ARG A 35 -1.91 16.00 7.32
N ASN A 36 -1.86 17.24 7.80
CA ASN A 36 -3.04 17.96 8.30
C ASN A 36 -4.05 18.35 7.20
N LEU A 37 -3.63 18.40 5.95
CA LEU A 37 -4.45 18.82 4.80
C LEU A 37 -4.70 17.68 3.82
N ALA A 38 -3.69 16.85 3.55
CA ALA A 38 -3.76 15.72 2.64
C ALA A 38 -4.75 14.66 3.13
N THR A 39 -5.37 13.97 2.18
CA THR A 39 -6.35 12.91 2.45
C THR A 39 -5.91 11.60 1.80
N VAL A 40 -6.29 10.49 2.40
CA VAL A 40 -5.97 9.15 1.89
C VAL A 40 -6.51 8.95 0.47
N GLY A 41 -7.75 9.36 0.23
CA GLY A 41 -8.34 9.27 -1.11
C GLY A 41 -7.67 10.19 -2.12
N GLY A 42 -7.26 11.38 -1.71
CA GLY A 42 -6.48 12.30 -2.55
C GLY A 42 -5.13 11.73 -2.95
N ASN A 43 -4.44 11.05 -2.01
CA ASN A 43 -3.18 10.38 -2.27
C ASN A 43 -3.33 9.28 -3.35
N LEU A 44 -4.37 8.42 -3.23
CA LEU A 44 -4.63 7.38 -4.23
C LEU A 44 -5.10 7.96 -5.58
N ALA A 45 -6.05 8.90 -5.56
CA ALA A 45 -6.60 9.50 -6.77
C ALA A 45 -5.57 10.31 -7.57
N HIS A 46 -4.52 10.81 -6.93
CA HIS A 46 -3.39 11.48 -7.57
C HIS A 46 -2.65 10.58 -8.57
N GLY A 47 -2.60 9.26 -8.29
CA GLY A 47 -1.99 8.28 -9.20
C GLY A 47 -0.47 8.38 -9.35
N ASP A 48 0.20 9.10 -8.47
CA ASP A 48 1.66 9.19 -8.47
C ASP A 48 2.29 7.87 -8.01
N PRO A 49 3.14 7.21 -8.82
CA PRO A 49 3.79 5.97 -8.44
C PRO A 49 4.73 6.10 -7.24
N ALA A 50 5.17 7.30 -6.90
CA ALA A 50 6.02 7.57 -5.74
C ALA A 50 5.25 7.87 -4.44
N ASN A 51 3.92 7.87 -4.47
CA ASN A 51 3.09 7.98 -3.28
C ASN A 51 3.26 6.76 -2.36
N ASP A 52 3.11 6.97 -1.05
CA ASP A 52 3.33 5.93 -0.04
C ASP A 52 2.12 4.97 0.11
N HIS A 53 0.88 5.49 0.09
CA HIS A 53 -0.32 4.66 0.28
C HIS A 53 -0.56 3.58 -0.77
N PRO A 54 -0.25 3.76 -2.06
CA PRO A 54 -0.48 2.71 -3.06
C PRO A 54 0.12 1.35 -2.68
N ALA A 55 1.38 1.31 -2.24
CA ALA A 55 2.01 0.07 -1.80
C ALA A 55 1.27 -0.57 -0.60
N THR A 56 0.86 0.24 0.37
CA THR A 56 0.13 -0.23 1.55
C THR A 56 -1.25 -0.78 1.20
N MET A 57 -1.97 -0.11 0.29
CA MET A 57 -3.28 -0.59 -0.17
C MET A 57 -3.16 -1.88 -0.98
N LEU A 58 -2.10 -2.01 -1.80
CA LEU A 58 -1.79 -3.26 -2.51
C LEU A 58 -1.48 -4.40 -1.52
N ALA A 59 -0.67 -4.15 -0.48
CA ALA A 59 -0.35 -5.15 0.53
C ALA A 59 -1.60 -5.61 1.31
N TYR A 60 -2.55 -4.71 1.57
CA TYR A 60 -3.83 -5.03 2.19
C TYR A 60 -4.87 -5.60 1.22
N ARG A 61 -4.65 -5.54 -0.10
CA ARG A 61 -5.64 -5.90 -1.12
C ARG A 61 -6.93 -5.11 -0.96
N ALA A 62 -6.79 -3.81 -0.83
CA ALA A 62 -7.92 -2.90 -0.66
C ALA A 62 -8.83 -2.88 -1.89
N GLU A 63 -10.07 -2.49 -1.68
CA GLU A 63 -11.03 -2.21 -2.74
C GLU A 63 -11.38 -0.72 -2.74
N ILE A 64 -11.53 -0.17 -3.93
CA ILE A 64 -11.84 1.25 -4.15
C ILE A 64 -13.26 1.38 -4.64
N GLU A 65 -14.11 2.10 -3.92
CA GLU A 65 -15.44 2.47 -4.40
C GLU A 65 -15.36 3.80 -5.15
N ILE A 66 -15.87 3.78 -6.35
CA ILE A 66 -15.94 4.92 -7.26
C ILE A 66 -17.41 5.21 -7.54
N THR A 67 -17.80 6.48 -7.44
CA THR A 67 -19.18 6.92 -7.69
C THR A 67 -19.20 7.97 -8.80
N GLY A 68 -20.08 7.75 -9.78
CA GLY A 68 -20.34 8.67 -10.89
C GLY A 68 -21.82 8.82 -11.18
N ALA A 69 -22.17 9.47 -12.27
CA ALA A 69 -23.56 9.72 -12.68
C ALA A 69 -24.36 8.42 -12.92
N SER A 70 -23.70 7.34 -13.30
CA SER A 70 -24.30 6.02 -13.55
C SER A 70 -24.40 5.13 -12.29
N GLY A 71 -23.95 5.61 -11.13
CA GLY A 71 -23.99 4.87 -9.87
C GLY A 71 -22.59 4.60 -9.31
N ALA A 72 -22.51 3.66 -8.36
CA ALA A 72 -21.27 3.26 -7.72
C ALA A 72 -20.74 1.94 -8.33
N ARG A 73 -19.41 1.83 -8.40
CA ARG A 73 -18.69 0.60 -8.77
C ARG A 73 -17.49 0.40 -7.87
N THR A 74 -17.10 -0.86 -7.68
CA THR A 74 -15.93 -1.23 -6.88
C THR A 74 -14.82 -1.72 -7.81
N VAL A 75 -13.59 -1.25 -7.57
CA VAL A 75 -12.39 -1.64 -8.32
C VAL A 75 -11.37 -2.19 -7.32
N PRO A 76 -10.81 -3.40 -7.54
CA PRO A 76 -9.67 -3.87 -6.75
C PRO A 76 -8.48 -2.91 -6.89
N ILE A 77 -7.72 -2.73 -5.82
CA ILE A 77 -6.55 -1.83 -5.86
C ILE A 77 -5.52 -2.24 -6.93
N ASP A 78 -5.40 -3.54 -7.24
CA ASP A 78 -4.52 -4.07 -8.28
C ASP A 78 -4.89 -3.56 -9.70
N GLU A 79 -6.13 -3.11 -9.90
CA GLU A 79 -6.66 -2.60 -11.16
C GLU A 79 -6.90 -1.08 -11.14
N PHE A 80 -6.63 -0.44 -9.99
CA PHE A 80 -6.94 0.98 -9.82
C PHE A 80 -5.95 1.91 -10.51
N PHE A 81 -4.65 1.58 -10.51
CA PHE A 81 -3.61 2.35 -11.20
C PHE A 81 -3.43 1.80 -12.61
N THR A 82 -3.73 2.61 -13.63
CA THR A 82 -3.81 2.14 -15.02
C THR A 82 -2.66 2.65 -15.89
N ASP A 83 -2.04 3.78 -15.54
CA ASP A 83 -0.88 4.36 -16.21
C ASP A 83 -0.20 5.36 -15.27
N PHE A 84 0.93 5.93 -15.70
CA PHE A 84 1.67 6.97 -14.97
C PHE A 84 0.75 8.17 -14.68
N PHE A 85 0.59 8.53 -13.40
CA PHE A 85 -0.37 9.54 -12.92
C PHE A 85 -1.82 9.31 -13.41
N THR A 86 -2.19 8.07 -13.65
CA THR A 86 -3.52 7.73 -14.17
C THR A 86 -4.15 6.61 -13.36
N THR A 87 -5.41 6.79 -13.02
CA THR A 87 -6.19 5.82 -12.25
C THR A 87 -7.41 5.35 -13.05
N ALA A 88 -8.13 4.37 -12.54
CA ALA A 88 -9.38 3.87 -13.11
C ALA A 88 -10.56 4.85 -12.98
N LEU A 89 -10.36 6.04 -12.42
CA LEU A 89 -11.38 7.10 -12.37
C LEU A 89 -11.65 7.65 -13.77
N GLU A 90 -12.89 7.63 -14.19
CA GLU A 90 -13.37 8.24 -15.43
C GLU A 90 -13.82 9.69 -15.21
N HIS A 91 -14.01 10.43 -16.30
CA HIS A 91 -14.50 11.81 -16.20
C HIS A 91 -15.86 11.88 -15.51
N GLY A 92 -15.95 12.68 -14.46
CA GLY A 92 -17.18 12.82 -13.65
C GLY A 92 -17.35 11.77 -12.56
N GLU A 93 -16.37 10.91 -12.33
CA GLU A 93 -16.32 9.98 -11.21
C GLU A 93 -15.51 10.53 -10.03
N ILE A 94 -15.86 10.08 -8.84
CA ILE A 94 -15.20 10.44 -7.58
C ILE A 94 -14.90 9.16 -6.81
N LEU A 95 -13.71 9.04 -6.27
CA LEU A 95 -13.34 8.03 -5.30
C LEU A 95 -14.04 8.35 -3.97
N THR A 96 -14.97 7.50 -3.54
CA THR A 96 -15.83 7.76 -2.38
C THR A 96 -15.49 6.94 -1.14
N GLU A 97 -14.94 5.73 -1.33
CA GLU A 97 -14.57 4.84 -0.21
C GLU A 97 -13.33 4.02 -0.54
N ILE A 98 -12.54 3.74 0.48
CA ILE A 98 -11.44 2.76 0.45
C ILE A 98 -11.80 1.70 1.47
N ARG A 99 -11.97 0.45 1.03
CA ARG A 99 -12.28 -0.71 1.87
C ARG A 99 -11.02 -1.51 2.08
N ILE A 100 -10.51 -1.50 3.31
CA ILE A 100 -9.34 -2.27 3.69
C ILE A 100 -9.83 -3.49 4.47
N PRO A 101 -9.55 -4.73 4.01
CA PRO A 101 -9.89 -5.92 4.76
C PRO A 101 -9.31 -5.87 6.18
N ILE A 102 -10.07 -6.33 7.15
CA ILE A 102 -9.57 -6.42 8.54
C ILE A 102 -8.53 -7.54 8.58
N PRO A 103 -7.27 -7.23 8.93
CA PRO A 103 -6.25 -8.26 9.07
C PRO A 103 -6.66 -9.30 10.12
N PRO A 104 -6.42 -10.60 9.88
CA PRO A 104 -6.74 -11.63 10.86
C PRO A 104 -5.90 -11.46 12.14
N SER A 105 -6.32 -12.13 13.21
CA SER A 105 -5.49 -12.27 14.40
C SER A 105 -4.16 -12.92 14.04
N ARG A 106 -3.06 -12.57 14.74
CA ARG A 106 -1.69 -13.03 14.41
C ARG A 106 -1.17 -12.49 13.09
N SER A 107 -1.55 -11.28 12.73
CA SER A 107 -0.99 -10.55 11.62
C SER A 107 -0.12 -9.40 12.09
N GLY A 108 0.79 -8.98 11.23
CA GLY A 108 1.65 -7.82 11.42
C GLY A 108 2.14 -7.31 10.07
N GLY A 109 2.57 -6.08 10.05
CA GLY A 109 3.10 -5.48 8.83
C GLY A 109 4.01 -4.31 9.17
N CYS A 110 4.79 -3.88 8.19
CA CYS A 110 5.63 -2.70 8.29
C CYS A 110 5.77 -2.03 6.92
N TYR A 111 6.10 -0.75 6.95
CA TYR A 111 6.44 0.05 5.78
C TYR A 111 7.88 0.53 5.88
N LEU A 112 8.67 0.27 4.85
CA LEU A 112 10.04 0.75 4.76
C LEU A 112 10.20 1.60 3.49
N LYS A 113 10.84 2.75 3.65
CA LYS A 113 11.02 3.74 2.60
C LYS A 113 12.48 4.18 2.54
N VAL A 114 13.03 4.18 1.33
CA VAL A 114 14.27 4.87 1.02
C VAL A 114 13.90 6.22 0.44
N GLU A 115 14.37 7.28 1.08
CA GLU A 115 14.10 8.66 0.68
C GLU A 115 15.40 9.48 0.71
N ARG A 116 15.48 10.54 -0.09
CA ARG A 116 16.65 11.41 -0.13
C ARG A 116 16.80 12.27 1.13
N LYS A 117 15.69 12.71 1.66
CA LYS A 117 15.55 13.46 2.91
C LYS A 117 14.22 13.11 3.57
N VAL A 118 14.14 13.31 4.87
CA VAL A 118 12.90 13.05 5.64
C VAL A 118 11.72 13.82 5.04
N GLY A 119 10.63 13.08 4.74
CA GLY A 119 9.40 13.62 4.18
C GLY A 119 9.42 13.85 2.66
N ASP A 120 10.45 13.37 1.96
CA ASP A 120 10.50 13.38 0.49
C ASP A 120 9.65 12.22 -0.08
N TYR A 121 9.41 12.25 -1.38
CA TYR A 121 8.88 11.09 -2.09
C TYR A 121 9.84 9.90 -1.99
N ALA A 122 9.30 8.70 -2.06
CA ALA A 122 10.12 7.50 -2.03
C ALA A 122 11.03 7.41 -3.25
N ALA A 123 12.33 7.17 -3.06
CA ALA A 123 13.18 6.62 -4.11
C ALA A 123 12.80 5.16 -4.39
N ALA A 124 12.48 4.41 -3.33
CA ALA A 124 11.87 3.10 -3.38
C ALA A 124 11.20 2.83 -2.02
N ALA A 125 10.04 2.16 -2.01
CA ALA A 125 9.45 1.74 -0.75
C ALA A 125 8.73 0.39 -0.88
N VAL A 126 8.58 -0.28 0.26
CA VAL A 126 7.90 -1.56 0.37
C VAL A 126 6.95 -1.57 1.57
N ALA A 127 5.73 -2.01 1.32
CA ALA A 127 4.73 -2.33 2.34
C ALA A 127 4.59 -3.84 2.44
N VAL A 128 4.71 -4.40 3.62
CA VAL A 128 4.54 -5.85 3.87
C VAL A 128 3.47 -6.06 4.91
N GLN A 129 2.52 -6.93 4.62
CA GLN A 129 1.50 -7.43 5.53
C GLN A 129 1.53 -8.96 5.53
N LEU A 130 1.72 -9.56 6.71
CA LEU A 130 1.73 -11.01 6.88
C LEU A 130 0.66 -11.44 7.89
N SER A 131 0.13 -12.64 7.73
CA SER A 131 -0.61 -13.35 8.79
C SER A 131 -0.07 -14.77 8.98
N LEU A 132 -0.18 -15.27 10.21
CA LEU A 132 0.29 -16.60 10.56
C LEU A 132 -0.89 -17.53 10.86
N ALA A 133 -0.82 -18.74 10.34
CA ALA A 133 -1.68 -19.86 10.68
C ALA A 133 -1.44 -20.32 12.13
N ALA A 134 -2.28 -21.23 12.64
CA ALA A 134 -2.19 -21.71 14.01
C ALA A 134 -0.86 -22.44 14.30
N ASP A 135 -0.27 -23.10 13.30
CA ASP A 135 1.01 -23.82 13.39
C ASP A 135 2.23 -22.91 13.26
N GLY A 136 2.03 -21.60 13.04
CA GLY A 136 3.09 -20.60 12.87
C GLY A 136 3.57 -20.43 11.44
N SER A 137 3.08 -21.19 10.47
CA SER A 137 3.37 -20.96 9.05
C SER A 137 2.72 -19.65 8.56
N ILE A 138 3.27 -19.07 7.50
CA ILE A 138 2.71 -17.86 6.88
C ILE A 138 1.45 -18.26 6.11
N GLU A 139 0.29 -17.78 6.57
CA GLU A 139 -1.00 -18.06 5.95
C GLU A 139 -1.25 -17.13 4.77
N GLN A 140 -1.00 -15.82 4.96
CA GLN A 140 -1.16 -14.82 3.93
C GLN A 140 0.05 -13.88 3.92
N ALA A 141 0.41 -13.44 2.72
CA ALA A 141 1.40 -12.40 2.50
C ALA A 141 0.84 -11.37 1.49
N GLY A 142 1.03 -10.11 1.77
CA GLY A 142 0.81 -8.99 0.87
C GLY A 142 2.07 -8.14 0.83
N ILE A 143 2.60 -7.89 -0.38
CA ILE A 143 3.84 -7.13 -0.59
C ILE A 143 3.57 -6.12 -1.70
N GLY A 144 3.42 -4.87 -1.32
CA GLY A 144 3.27 -3.74 -2.25
C GLY A 144 4.57 -2.95 -2.38
N LEU A 145 4.87 -2.53 -3.58
CA LEU A 145 6.08 -1.78 -3.93
C LEU A 145 5.69 -0.41 -4.50
N THR A 146 6.44 0.61 -4.12
CA THR A 146 6.26 1.99 -4.58
C THR A 146 7.53 2.51 -5.25
N ASN A 147 7.37 3.22 -6.37
CA ASN A 147 8.40 3.90 -7.16
C ASN A 147 9.54 2.99 -7.66
N VAL A 148 9.26 1.72 -7.86
CA VAL A 148 10.23 0.75 -8.42
C VAL A 148 9.78 0.19 -9.78
N ALA A 149 8.71 0.72 -10.33
CA ALA A 149 8.15 0.45 -11.65
C ALA A 149 7.30 1.65 -12.10
N ALA A 150 6.80 1.63 -13.34
CA ALA A 150 5.92 2.69 -13.86
C ALA A 150 4.62 2.85 -13.03
N LEU A 151 4.17 1.78 -12.39
CA LEU A 151 2.99 1.75 -11.53
C LEU A 151 3.34 1.18 -10.16
N PRO A 152 2.59 1.53 -9.11
CA PRO A 152 2.63 0.79 -7.85
C PRO A 152 2.35 -0.69 -8.13
N THR A 153 3.19 -1.57 -7.64
CA THR A 153 3.20 -2.98 -8.05
C THR A 153 3.14 -3.91 -6.86
N ARG A 154 2.44 -5.04 -7.00
CA ARG A 154 2.45 -6.10 -6.00
C ARG A 154 3.47 -7.18 -6.39
N ALA A 155 4.33 -7.56 -5.45
CA ALA A 155 5.35 -8.60 -5.65
C ALA A 155 4.75 -10.00 -5.48
N VAL A 156 3.92 -10.44 -6.43
CA VAL A 156 3.11 -11.68 -6.34
C VAL A 156 3.98 -12.93 -6.16
N ASP A 157 5.11 -13.03 -6.85
CA ASP A 157 6.00 -14.18 -6.73
C ASP A 157 6.67 -14.26 -5.36
N ALA A 158 7.03 -13.11 -4.78
CA ALA A 158 7.52 -13.03 -3.41
C ALA A 158 6.44 -13.46 -2.41
N GLU A 159 5.19 -12.98 -2.55
CA GLU A 159 4.06 -13.40 -1.71
C GLU A 159 3.84 -14.92 -1.78
N ASN A 160 3.87 -15.49 -2.99
CA ASN A 160 3.68 -16.92 -3.21
C ASN A 160 4.79 -17.76 -2.60
N SER A 161 6.04 -17.29 -2.62
CA SER A 161 7.18 -17.98 -2.01
C SER A 161 7.08 -18.10 -0.49
N LEU A 162 6.40 -17.14 0.15
CA LEU A 162 6.20 -17.10 1.60
C LEU A 162 5.07 -18.01 2.08
N ARG A 163 4.02 -18.16 1.27
CA ARG A 163 2.77 -18.79 1.70
C ARG A 163 2.94 -20.26 2.05
N GLY A 164 2.47 -20.67 3.23
CA GLY A 164 2.57 -22.03 3.75
C GLY A 164 3.95 -22.38 4.33
N GLN A 165 4.92 -21.46 4.32
CA GLN A 165 6.27 -21.69 4.83
C GLN A 165 6.41 -21.23 6.29
N GLN A 166 7.34 -21.85 7.02
CA GLN A 166 7.74 -21.35 8.34
C GLN A 166 8.65 -20.13 8.17
N PRO A 167 8.41 -19.05 8.97
CA PRO A 167 9.25 -17.86 8.92
C PRO A 167 10.73 -18.17 9.16
N SER A 168 11.62 -17.64 8.32
CA SER A 168 13.06 -17.70 8.51
C SER A 168 13.76 -16.59 7.74
N ASP A 169 14.97 -16.21 8.18
CA ASP A 169 15.75 -15.16 7.52
C ASP A 169 16.08 -15.53 6.06
N ALA A 170 16.35 -16.83 5.79
CA ALA A 170 16.63 -17.31 4.45
C ALA A 170 15.41 -17.20 3.53
N LEU A 171 14.21 -17.52 4.05
CA LEU A 171 12.96 -17.38 3.32
C LEU A 171 12.66 -15.90 3.02
N PHE A 172 12.87 -15.03 3.99
CA PHE A 172 12.66 -13.59 3.80
C PHE A 172 13.66 -12.98 2.81
N ALA A 173 14.91 -13.42 2.85
CA ALA A 173 15.92 -13.01 1.86
C ALA A 173 15.54 -13.44 0.44
N GLN A 174 15.03 -14.67 0.27
CA GLN A 174 14.52 -15.16 -1.01
C GLN A 174 13.33 -14.34 -1.50
N ALA A 175 12.35 -14.07 -0.65
CA ALA A 175 11.20 -13.25 -1.00
C ALA A 175 11.62 -11.81 -1.36
N GLY A 176 12.59 -11.25 -0.64
CA GLY A 176 13.16 -9.94 -0.95
C GLY A 176 13.82 -9.90 -2.33
N GLN A 177 14.54 -10.95 -2.72
CA GLN A 177 15.12 -11.06 -4.08
C GLN A 177 14.02 -11.13 -5.14
N LEU A 178 12.98 -11.95 -4.94
CA LEU A 178 11.85 -12.03 -5.87
C LEU A 178 11.11 -10.67 -6.00
N ALA A 179 10.98 -9.92 -4.92
CA ALA A 179 10.41 -8.57 -4.97
C ALA A 179 11.31 -7.60 -5.74
N ALA A 180 12.63 -7.69 -5.57
CA ALA A 180 13.59 -6.90 -6.35
C ALA A 180 13.56 -7.28 -7.84
N ASP A 181 13.43 -8.55 -8.17
CA ASP A 181 13.34 -9.03 -9.56
C ASP A 181 12.03 -8.57 -10.26
N ALA A 182 10.98 -8.30 -9.49
CA ALA A 182 9.73 -7.74 -10.00
C ALA A 182 9.82 -6.22 -10.27
N SER A 183 10.92 -5.58 -9.87
CA SER A 183 11.11 -4.13 -10.04
C SER A 183 11.68 -3.82 -11.43
N SER A 184 11.24 -2.70 -11.99
CA SER A 184 11.72 -2.15 -13.26
C SER A 184 11.78 -0.62 -13.14
N PRO A 185 12.68 -0.10 -12.27
CA PRO A 185 12.78 1.33 -12.04
C PRO A 185 13.20 2.08 -13.31
N ALA A 186 12.65 3.27 -13.51
CA ALA A 186 13.16 4.18 -14.52
C ALA A 186 14.48 4.79 -14.04
N ASP A 187 15.37 5.14 -14.99
CA ASP A 187 16.54 5.94 -14.67
C ASP A 187 16.08 7.33 -14.20
N ASP A 188 16.52 7.72 -13.01
CA ASP A 188 16.35 9.07 -12.48
C ASP A 188 17.59 9.92 -12.80
N LEU A 189 17.39 11.21 -13.11
CA LEU A 189 18.46 12.16 -13.48
C LEU A 189 19.16 12.75 -12.27
#